data_626fa62bd0df302f8e193af890ae9efa
#
_entry.id   626fa62bd0df302f8e193af890ae9efa
#
_cell.length_a   1.000
_cell.length_b   1.000
_cell.length_c   1.000
_cell.angle_alpha   90.00
_cell.angle_beta   90.00
_cell.angle_gamma   90.00
#
_symmetry.space_group_name_H-M   'P 1'
#
loop_
_entity.id
_entity.type
_entity.pdbx_description
1 polymer ?
#
loop_
_entity_poly.entity_id
_entity_poly.type
_entity_poly.pdbx_seq_one_letter_code
_entity_poly.pdbx_strand_id
1 'polypeptide(L)'
;MKCAEEYMRLYAVTDRAWVGGQTLYQQVESALKGGVTCVQLREKELDEEAFLKEAFELHDLCKKYNVPFFINDNVDIAIRCHAEGIHVGQEDMAAAQVRQRVGDEMMIGVSVHSVEEALEAVRHGADCLGVGAAFSTHTKADVDVLPEGMMKAICNAVDIPVVAIGGIHKENLLRLKGTGVNGVALVSAIFGAEDIEAECRELKALAEQL
;
A
#
# COMPACT_ATOMS: atom_id res chain seq x y z
N MET A 1 -1.81 -8.04 15.03
CA MET A 1 -1.93 -8.99 13.88
C MET A 1 -0.61 -8.93 13.12
N LYS A 2 -0.09 -10.05 12.59
CA LYS A 2 1.14 -10.00 11.75
C LYS A 2 0.73 -9.88 10.29
N CYS A 3 1.46 -9.07 9.53
CA CYS A 3 1.26 -8.96 8.08
C CYS A 3 1.81 -10.21 7.39
N ALA A 4 0.97 -10.90 6.61
CA ALA A 4 1.41 -12.03 5.82
C ALA A 4 2.03 -11.54 4.48
N GLU A 5 3.05 -12.24 3.99
CA GLU A 5 3.73 -11.87 2.74
C GLU A 5 2.77 -11.86 1.54
N GLU A 6 1.82 -12.78 1.51
CA GLU A 6 0.81 -12.87 0.45
C GLU A 6 -0.08 -11.63 0.34
N TYR A 7 -0.31 -10.90 1.43
CA TYR A 7 -1.05 -9.63 1.40
C TYR A 7 -0.30 -8.54 0.64
N MET A 8 1.02 -8.63 0.61
CA MET A 8 1.87 -7.62 0.00
C MET A 8 2.16 -7.88 -1.50
N ARG A 9 1.63 -8.97 -2.10
CA ARG A 9 1.94 -9.35 -3.49
C ARG A 9 1.52 -8.29 -4.51
N LEU A 10 0.27 -7.86 -4.48
CA LEU A 10 -0.27 -6.80 -5.32
C LEU A 10 -1.13 -5.87 -4.46
N TYR A 11 -0.56 -4.77 -4.02
CA TYR A 11 -1.14 -3.82 -3.10
C TYR A 11 -1.68 -2.60 -3.86
N ALA A 12 -2.99 -2.44 -3.93
CA ALA A 12 -3.63 -1.30 -4.58
C ALA A 12 -3.75 -0.13 -3.61
N VAL A 13 -3.23 1.03 -3.97
CA VAL A 13 -3.38 2.29 -3.22
C VAL A 13 -4.25 3.23 -4.03
N THR A 14 -5.41 3.63 -3.49
CA THR A 14 -6.37 4.49 -4.20
C THR A 14 -5.87 5.92 -4.32
N ASP A 15 -6.31 6.59 -5.38
CA ASP A 15 -6.13 8.03 -5.55
C ASP A 15 -7.30 8.59 -6.37
N ARG A 16 -7.97 9.59 -5.82
CA ARG A 16 -9.17 10.18 -6.41
C ARG A 16 -8.93 10.82 -7.77
N ALA A 17 -7.70 11.22 -8.06
CA ALA A 17 -7.32 11.76 -9.36
C ALA A 17 -7.61 10.82 -10.54
N TRP A 18 -7.74 9.52 -10.30
CA TRP A 18 -7.95 8.48 -11.32
C TRP A 18 -9.40 7.98 -11.43
N VAL A 19 -10.34 8.52 -10.65
CA VAL A 19 -11.72 8.02 -10.60
C VAL A 19 -12.44 8.16 -11.95
N GLY A 20 -12.21 9.22 -12.70
CA GLY A 20 -12.79 9.41 -14.05
C GLY A 20 -14.32 9.35 -14.04
N GLY A 21 -14.89 8.51 -14.91
CA GLY A 21 -16.33 8.29 -15.03
C GLY A 21 -16.91 7.18 -14.14
N GLN A 22 -16.08 6.51 -13.34
CA GLN A 22 -16.48 5.45 -12.40
C GLN A 22 -16.52 5.99 -10.97
N THR A 23 -17.15 5.26 -10.05
CA THR A 23 -16.98 5.52 -8.62
C THR A 23 -15.72 4.82 -8.10
N LEU A 24 -15.14 5.30 -6.98
CA LEU A 24 -14.01 4.63 -6.35
C LEU A 24 -14.36 3.17 -5.97
N TYR A 25 -15.59 2.94 -5.51
CA TYR A 25 -16.11 1.60 -5.23
C TYR A 25 -16.02 0.67 -6.44
N GLN A 26 -16.46 1.12 -7.62
CA GLN A 26 -16.41 0.33 -8.86
C GLN A 26 -14.98 0.01 -9.28
N GLN A 27 -14.07 0.97 -9.15
CA GLN A 27 -12.66 0.77 -9.46
C GLN A 27 -12.00 -0.24 -8.51
N VAL A 28 -12.25 -0.12 -7.20
CA VAL A 28 -11.72 -1.07 -6.20
C VAL A 28 -12.31 -2.46 -6.41
N GLU A 29 -13.61 -2.57 -6.74
CA GLU A 29 -14.21 -3.87 -7.05
C GLU A 29 -13.58 -4.53 -8.27
N SER A 30 -13.30 -3.77 -9.34
CA SER A 30 -12.59 -4.27 -10.52
C SER A 30 -11.16 -4.73 -10.17
N ALA A 31 -10.44 -3.97 -9.34
CA ALA A 31 -9.11 -4.36 -8.87
C ALA A 31 -9.14 -5.67 -8.04
N LEU A 32 -10.11 -5.82 -7.14
CA LEU A 32 -10.32 -7.04 -6.36
C LEU A 32 -10.63 -8.25 -7.24
N LYS A 33 -11.49 -8.10 -8.27
CA LYS A 33 -11.77 -9.14 -9.28
C LYS A 33 -10.51 -9.50 -10.08
N GLY A 34 -9.63 -8.53 -10.31
CA GLY A 34 -8.32 -8.72 -10.94
C GLY A 34 -7.28 -9.39 -10.06
N GLY A 35 -7.58 -9.61 -8.78
CA GLY A 35 -6.74 -10.38 -7.85
C GLY A 35 -5.78 -9.56 -7.02
N VAL A 36 -6.08 -8.28 -6.77
CA VAL A 36 -5.39 -7.47 -5.77
C VAL A 36 -5.42 -8.18 -4.42
N THR A 37 -4.31 -8.14 -3.69
CA THR A 37 -4.11 -8.88 -2.43
C THR A 37 -4.16 -8.00 -1.18
N CYS A 38 -4.14 -6.67 -1.36
CA CYS A 38 -4.30 -5.68 -0.32
C CYS A 38 -4.85 -4.39 -0.93
N VAL A 39 -5.71 -3.67 -0.23
CA VAL A 39 -6.25 -2.37 -0.65
C VAL A 39 -5.95 -1.31 0.41
N GLN A 40 -5.44 -0.16 -0.01
CA GLN A 40 -5.27 1.01 0.85
C GLN A 40 -6.15 2.15 0.35
N LEU A 41 -7.04 2.65 1.20
CA LEU A 41 -7.77 3.88 0.95
C LEU A 41 -6.90 5.08 1.31
N ARG A 42 -6.46 5.79 0.29
CA ARG A 42 -5.78 7.08 0.41
C ARG A 42 -6.75 8.18 0.02
N GLU A 43 -7.12 9.01 0.99
CA GLU A 43 -8.06 10.11 0.82
C GLU A 43 -7.45 11.41 1.37
N LYS A 44 -7.52 12.48 0.59
CA LYS A 44 -6.93 13.79 0.93
C LYS A 44 -7.90 14.96 0.76
N GLU A 45 -9.11 14.72 0.23
CA GLU A 45 -10.03 15.75 -0.20
C GLU A 45 -11.35 15.74 0.58
N LEU A 46 -11.79 14.58 1.06
CA LEU A 46 -13.06 14.45 1.78
C LEU A 46 -12.95 14.97 3.22
N ASP A 47 -14.07 15.50 3.72
CA ASP A 47 -14.22 15.72 5.16
C ASP A 47 -14.27 14.39 5.92
N GLU A 48 -14.19 14.46 7.23
CA GLU A 48 -14.08 13.27 8.10
C GLU A 48 -15.31 12.35 7.98
N GLU A 49 -16.52 12.89 7.87
CA GLU A 49 -17.75 12.12 7.78
C GLU A 49 -17.85 11.36 6.46
N ALA A 50 -17.56 12.03 5.36
CA ALA A 50 -17.54 11.46 4.02
C ALA A 50 -16.42 10.42 3.89
N PHE A 51 -15.22 10.69 4.43
CA PHE A 51 -14.11 9.73 4.46
C PHE A 51 -14.48 8.47 5.24
N LEU A 52 -15.07 8.61 6.43
CA LEU A 52 -15.49 7.46 7.24
C LEU A 52 -16.53 6.61 6.52
N LYS A 53 -17.51 7.25 5.87
CA LYS A 53 -18.52 6.53 5.09
C LYS A 53 -17.90 5.72 3.96
N GLU A 54 -17.02 6.33 3.17
CA GLU A 54 -16.30 5.65 2.08
C GLU A 54 -15.41 4.51 2.62
N ALA A 55 -14.75 4.73 3.77
CA ALA A 55 -13.96 3.69 4.44
C ALA A 55 -14.79 2.47 4.82
N PHE A 56 -15.99 2.64 5.37
CA PHE A 56 -16.89 1.53 5.65
C PHE A 56 -17.34 0.79 4.38
N GLU A 57 -17.72 1.53 3.33
CA GLU A 57 -18.18 0.94 2.07
C GLU A 57 -17.08 0.08 1.42
N LEU A 58 -15.83 0.57 1.39
CA LEU A 58 -14.70 -0.14 0.80
C LEU A 58 -14.20 -1.28 1.70
N HIS A 59 -14.25 -1.12 3.02
CA HIS A 59 -13.92 -2.20 3.95
C HIS A 59 -14.89 -3.38 3.80
N ASP A 60 -16.20 -3.12 3.76
CA ASP A 60 -17.21 -4.16 3.52
C ASP A 60 -17.03 -4.83 2.15
N LEU A 61 -16.59 -4.09 1.14
CA LEU A 61 -16.25 -4.65 -0.15
C LEU A 61 -15.03 -5.57 -0.06
N CYS A 62 -13.92 -5.12 0.55
CA CYS A 62 -12.71 -5.92 0.71
C CYS A 62 -12.95 -7.21 1.49
N LYS A 63 -13.80 -7.17 2.53
CA LYS A 63 -14.24 -8.37 3.28
C LYS A 63 -14.89 -9.44 2.40
N LYS A 64 -15.72 -9.05 1.41
CA LYS A 64 -16.35 -10.02 0.49
C LYS A 64 -15.33 -10.81 -0.33
N TYR A 65 -14.14 -10.22 -0.55
CA TYR A 65 -13.04 -10.84 -1.31
C TYR A 65 -11.96 -11.43 -0.40
N ASN A 66 -12.11 -11.35 0.93
CA ASN A 66 -11.10 -11.75 1.93
C ASN A 66 -9.74 -11.05 1.72
N VAL A 67 -9.76 -9.78 1.33
CA VAL A 67 -8.59 -8.94 1.11
C VAL A 67 -8.47 -7.93 2.25
N PRO A 68 -7.31 -7.80 2.92
CA PRO A 68 -7.12 -6.82 3.99
C PRO A 68 -7.22 -5.39 3.45
N PHE A 69 -7.82 -4.54 4.28
CA PHE A 69 -8.06 -3.14 4.00
C PHE A 69 -7.25 -2.25 4.93
N PHE A 70 -6.53 -1.30 4.34
CA PHE A 70 -5.70 -0.33 5.05
C PHE A 70 -6.24 1.10 4.85
N ILE A 71 -6.09 1.92 5.86
CA ILE A 71 -6.29 3.38 5.78
C ILE A 71 -4.93 4.06 5.67
N ASN A 72 -4.82 5.10 4.84
CA ASN A 72 -3.62 5.93 4.75
C ASN A 72 -3.70 7.07 5.78
N ASP A 73 -2.67 7.24 6.61
CA ASP A 73 -2.38 8.33 7.56
C ASP A 73 -3.39 8.52 8.69
N ASN A 74 -4.69 8.37 8.46
CA ASN A 74 -5.72 8.71 9.43
C ASN A 74 -6.04 7.56 10.40
N VAL A 75 -5.38 7.58 11.57
CA VAL A 75 -5.53 6.54 12.62
C VAL A 75 -6.96 6.49 13.19
N ASP A 76 -7.64 7.64 13.31
CA ASP A 76 -9.00 7.69 13.86
C ASP A 76 -10.01 7.01 12.91
N ILE A 77 -9.90 7.27 11.62
CA ILE A 77 -10.71 6.58 10.60
C ILE A 77 -10.42 5.07 10.61
N ALA A 78 -9.14 4.67 10.66
CA ALA A 78 -8.76 3.26 10.69
C ALA A 78 -9.38 2.51 11.88
N ILE A 79 -9.34 3.09 13.07
CA ILE A 79 -9.96 2.52 14.27
C ILE A 79 -11.48 2.46 14.13
N ARG A 80 -12.11 3.54 13.69
CA ARG A 80 -13.57 3.65 13.59
C ARG A 80 -14.19 2.74 12.54
N CYS A 81 -13.50 2.52 11.40
CA CYS A 81 -13.98 1.60 10.37
C CYS A 81 -13.52 0.16 10.59
N HIS A 82 -12.76 -0.11 11.66
CA HIS A 82 -12.19 -1.43 11.96
C HIS A 82 -11.33 -2.00 10.84
N ALA A 83 -10.52 -1.15 10.19
CA ALA A 83 -9.59 -1.58 9.15
C ALA A 83 -8.60 -2.63 9.69
N GLU A 84 -8.15 -3.56 8.83
CA GLU A 84 -7.11 -4.51 9.18
C GLU A 84 -5.74 -3.85 9.34
N GLY A 85 -5.54 -2.65 8.76
CA GLY A 85 -4.28 -1.94 8.86
C GLY A 85 -4.37 -0.44 8.68
N ILE A 86 -3.28 0.21 9.09
CA ILE A 86 -2.99 1.64 8.88
C ILE A 86 -1.63 1.76 8.22
N HIS A 87 -1.48 2.64 7.24
CA HIS A 87 -0.19 2.94 6.62
C HIS A 87 0.17 4.41 6.84
N VAL A 88 1.34 4.66 7.41
CA VAL A 88 1.84 6.01 7.73
C VAL A 88 3.17 6.31 7.04
N GLY A 89 3.41 7.58 6.71
CA GLY A 89 4.70 8.09 6.25
C GLY A 89 5.56 8.65 7.38
N GLN A 90 6.74 9.20 7.02
CA GLN A 90 7.69 9.74 8.00
C GLN A 90 7.23 11.06 8.64
N GLU A 91 6.34 11.81 7.97
CA GLU A 91 5.80 13.09 8.46
C GLU A 91 4.46 12.92 9.20
N ASP A 92 3.91 11.70 9.23
CA ASP A 92 2.65 11.38 9.89
C ASP A 92 2.85 11.04 11.37
N MET A 93 1.82 10.48 12.00
CA MET A 93 1.94 10.00 13.38
C MET A 93 3.00 8.88 13.45
N ALA A 94 4.01 9.06 14.31
CA ALA A 94 5.09 8.09 14.46
C ALA A 94 4.56 6.68 14.77
N ALA A 95 5.16 5.65 14.16
CA ALA A 95 4.72 4.26 14.27
C ALA A 95 4.54 3.79 15.72
N ALA A 96 5.41 4.23 16.65
CA ALA A 96 5.28 3.94 18.07
C ALA A 96 3.99 4.49 18.70
N GLN A 97 3.57 5.70 18.32
CA GLN A 97 2.33 6.32 18.78
C GLN A 97 1.11 5.62 18.15
N VAL A 98 1.22 5.26 16.87
CA VAL A 98 0.18 4.46 16.19
C VAL A 98 0.00 3.14 16.93
N ARG A 99 1.07 2.41 17.22
CA ARG A 99 1.03 1.12 17.93
C ARG A 99 0.38 1.25 19.32
N GLN A 100 0.67 2.33 20.05
CA GLN A 100 0.01 2.59 21.35
C GLN A 100 -1.51 2.77 21.22
N ARG A 101 -1.98 3.34 20.10
CA ARG A 101 -3.40 3.59 19.86
C ARG A 101 -4.16 2.37 19.34
N VAL A 102 -3.54 1.60 18.44
CA VAL A 102 -4.22 0.49 17.74
C VAL A 102 -3.96 -0.89 18.37
N GLY A 103 -3.04 -0.99 19.33
CA GLY A 103 -2.69 -2.26 19.97
C GLY A 103 -2.08 -3.27 18.97
N ASP A 104 -2.20 -4.57 19.26
CA ASP A 104 -1.62 -5.64 18.44
C ASP A 104 -2.59 -6.23 17.40
N GLU A 105 -3.81 -5.72 17.33
CA GLU A 105 -4.85 -6.27 16.46
C GLU A 105 -4.90 -5.65 15.07
N MET A 106 -4.28 -4.46 14.89
CA MET A 106 -4.20 -3.78 13.60
C MET A 106 -2.77 -3.82 13.06
N MET A 107 -2.61 -4.09 11.78
CA MET A 107 -1.32 -4.03 11.09
C MET A 107 -0.88 -2.58 10.88
N ILE A 108 0.43 -2.33 11.02
CA ILE A 108 1.03 -1.02 10.75
C ILE A 108 2.00 -1.15 9.58
N GLY A 109 1.69 -0.47 8.48
CA GLY A 109 2.61 -0.25 7.37
C GLY A 109 3.32 1.10 7.55
N VAL A 110 4.61 1.15 7.20
CA VAL A 110 5.40 2.38 7.27
C VAL A 110 6.14 2.59 5.94
N SER A 111 6.05 3.81 5.41
CA SER A 111 6.85 4.23 4.25
C SER A 111 8.27 4.56 4.69
N VAL A 112 9.29 3.98 4.04
CA VAL A 112 10.71 4.19 4.35
C VAL A 112 11.55 4.36 3.09
N HIS A 113 12.69 5.07 3.24
CA HIS A 113 13.59 5.46 2.15
C HIS A 113 15.05 5.06 2.44
N SER A 114 15.35 4.62 3.67
CA SER A 114 16.69 4.20 4.09
C SER A 114 16.63 2.96 4.99
N VAL A 115 17.78 2.32 5.19
CA VAL A 115 17.92 1.19 6.13
C VAL A 115 17.66 1.65 7.57
N GLU A 116 18.11 2.84 7.93
CA GLU A 116 17.91 3.43 9.25
C GLU A 116 16.43 3.60 9.58
N GLU A 117 15.67 4.18 8.64
CA GLU A 117 14.21 4.34 8.77
C GLU A 117 13.50 2.98 8.88
N ALA A 118 13.94 2.00 8.08
CA ALA A 118 13.37 0.65 8.11
C ALA A 118 13.57 -0.04 9.47
N LEU A 119 14.79 0.01 10.01
CA LEU A 119 15.11 -0.55 11.32
C LEU A 119 14.38 0.18 12.45
N GLU A 120 14.22 1.49 12.34
CA GLU A 120 13.45 2.29 13.29
C GLU A 120 11.96 1.94 13.25
N ALA A 121 11.37 1.82 12.06
CA ALA A 121 9.99 1.41 11.87
C ALA A 121 9.72 0.03 12.50
N VAL A 122 10.59 -0.94 12.28
CA VAL A 122 10.50 -2.29 12.90
C VAL A 122 10.56 -2.20 14.42
N ARG A 123 11.52 -1.45 14.98
CA ARG A 123 11.62 -1.25 16.44
C ARG A 123 10.37 -0.62 17.04
N HIS A 124 9.67 0.21 16.28
CA HIS A 124 8.46 0.88 16.68
C HIS A 124 7.18 0.10 16.35
N GLY A 125 7.31 -1.15 15.90
CA GLY A 125 6.19 -2.07 15.74
C GLY A 125 5.53 -2.04 14.36
N ALA A 126 6.23 -1.65 13.29
CA ALA A 126 5.76 -1.85 11.93
C ALA A 126 5.62 -3.35 11.62
N ASP A 127 4.55 -3.72 10.91
CA ASP A 127 4.27 -5.08 10.44
C ASP A 127 4.62 -5.27 8.96
N CYS A 128 4.73 -4.19 8.19
CA CYS A 128 5.21 -4.19 6.81
C CYS A 128 5.78 -2.82 6.43
N LEU A 129 6.59 -2.79 5.35
CA LEU A 129 7.20 -1.57 4.85
C LEU A 129 6.80 -1.29 3.40
N GLY A 130 6.54 -0.01 3.09
CA GLY A 130 6.48 0.51 1.74
C GLY A 130 7.78 1.23 1.41
N VAL A 131 8.53 0.73 0.42
CA VAL A 131 9.87 1.23 0.09
C VAL A 131 9.86 1.88 -1.30
N GLY A 132 10.21 3.14 -1.38
CA GLY A 132 10.18 3.89 -2.65
C GLY A 132 10.78 5.30 -2.56
N ALA A 133 10.78 6.09 -3.67
CA ALA A 133 10.25 5.64 -4.97
C ALA A 133 11.21 4.70 -5.67
N ALA A 134 10.70 3.56 -6.18
CA ALA A 134 11.50 2.60 -6.94
C ALA A 134 11.92 3.14 -8.31
N PHE A 135 11.05 3.92 -8.95
CA PHE A 135 11.28 4.60 -10.23
C PHE A 135 10.69 6.01 -10.18
N SER A 136 11.05 6.86 -11.16
CA SER A 136 10.46 8.21 -11.27
C SER A 136 8.93 8.14 -11.33
N THR A 137 8.26 9.00 -10.56
CA THR A 137 6.81 9.03 -10.44
C THR A 137 6.28 10.45 -10.44
N HIS A 138 5.03 10.64 -10.90
CA HIS A 138 4.30 11.91 -10.84
C HIS A 138 3.17 11.89 -9.79
N THR A 139 2.94 10.76 -9.13
CA THR A 139 1.83 10.60 -8.14
C THR A 139 2.11 11.34 -6.83
N LYS A 140 3.39 11.42 -6.43
CA LYS A 140 3.88 12.32 -5.36
C LYS A 140 5.02 13.16 -5.93
N ALA A 141 4.86 14.49 -5.89
CA ALA A 141 5.80 15.41 -6.54
C ALA A 141 7.18 15.49 -5.85
N ASP A 142 7.26 15.17 -4.57
CA ASP A 142 8.40 15.45 -3.71
C ASP A 142 9.14 14.18 -3.23
N VAL A 143 9.08 13.09 -4.01
CA VAL A 143 9.77 11.84 -3.63
C VAL A 143 10.90 11.55 -4.62
N ASP A 144 12.13 11.55 -4.12
CA ASP A 144 13.31 11.15 -4.88
C ASP A 144 13.30 9.64 -5.16
N VAL A 145 13.86 9.27 -6.31
CA VAL A 145 14.11 7.86 -6.63
C VAL A 145 15.19 7.32 -5.70
N LEU A 146 14.96 6.14 -5.13
CA LEU A 146 15.93 5.48 -4.26
C LEU A 146 17.29 5.29 -4.96
N PRO A 147 18.40 5.48 -4.23
CA PRO A 147 19.72 5.10 -4.72
C PRO A 147 19.78 3.63 -5.13
N GLU A 148 20.61 3.33 -6.13
CA GLU A 148 20.84 1.96 -6.58
C GLU A 148 21.27 1.06 -5.41
N GLY A 149 20.68 -0.12 -5.30
CA GLY A 149 20.94 -1.09 -4.23
C GLY A 149 20.24 -0.81 -2.89
N MET A 150 19.66 0.37 -2.68
CA MET A 150 19.01 0.72 -1.42
C MET A 150 17.80 -0.20 -1.11
N MET A 151 16.96 -0.49 -2.11
CA MET A 151 15.83 -1.43 -1.98
C MET A 151 16.29 -2.78 -1.42
N LYS A 152 17.34 -3.35 -2.03
CA LYS A 152 17.92 -4.62 -1.58
C LYS A 152 18.55 -4.53 -0.18
N ALA A 153 19.19 -3.43 0.14
CA ALA A 153 19.78 -3.21 1.46
C ALA A 153 18.68 -3.17 2.54
N ILE A 154 17.56 -2.49 2.28
CA ILE A 154 16.41 -2.46 3.19
C ILE A 154 15.83 -3.87 3.37
N CYS A 155 15.54 -4.60 2.27
CA CYS A 155 14.98 -5.94 2.35
C CYS A 155 15.89 -6.91 3.13
N ASN A 156 17.21 -6.77 3.02
CA ASN A 156 18.15 -7.60 3.78
C ASN A 156 18.27 -7.22 5.26
N ALA A 157 17.82 -6.05 5.64
CA ALA A 157 17.95 -5.53 7.01
C ALA A 157 16.76 -5.86 7.92
N VAL A 158 15.62 -6.31 7.34
CA VAL A 158 14.38 -6.53 8.07
C VAL A 158 13.77 -7.90 7.76
N ASP A 159 13.02 -8.46 8.73
CA ASP A 159 12.34 -9.76 8.62
C ASP A 159 10.81 -9.60 8.39
N ILE A 160 10.32 -8.39 8.20
CA ILE A 160 8.91 -8.11 7.91
C ILE A 160 8.70 -7.90 6.41
N PRO A 161 7.48 -8.14 5.88
CA PRO A 161 7.19 -7.97 4.46
C PRO A 161 7.49 -6.55 3.95
N VAL A 162 8.07 -6.48 2.75
CA VAL A 162 8.41 -5.23 2.06
C VAL A 162 7.73 -5.16 0.71
N VAL A 163 7.04 -4.05 0.41
CA VAL A 163 6.53 -3.75 -0.93
C VAL A 163 7.31 -2.61 -1.55
N ALA A 164 7.64 -2.72 -2.83
CA ALA A 164 8.17 -1.60 -3.61
C ALA A 164 7.03 -0.68 -4.05
N ILE A 165 7.25 0.63 -3.97
CA ILE A 165 6.28 1.64 -4.43
C ILE A 165 6.98 2.75 -5.22
N GLY A 166 6.22 3.42 -6.10
CA GLY A 166 6.65 4.60 -6.85
C GLY A 166 7.11 4.28 -8.28
N GLY A 167 6.38 4.77 -9.26
CA GLY A 167 6.69 4.68 -10.68
C GLY A 167 6.72 3.27 -11.28
N ILE A 168 6.11 2.31 -10.61
CA ILE A 168 6.08 0.90 -11.04
C ILE A 168 4.89 0.68 -11.97
N HIS A 169 5.14 0.00 -13.09
CA HIS A 169 4.17 -0.43 -14.08
C HIS A 169 4.65 -1.74 -14.73
N LYS A 170 3.82 -2.39 -15.53
CA LYS A 170 4.10 -3.75 -16.05
C LYS A 170 5.44 -3.87 -16.81
N GLU A 171 5.86 -2.82 -17.51
CA GLU A 171 7.10 -2.82 -18.29
C GLU A 171 8.38 -2.74 -17.45
N ASN A 172 8.28 -2.29 -16.19
CA ASN A 172 9.45 -2.15 -15.31
C ASN A 172 9.40 -3.02 -14.04
N LEU A 173 8.26 -3.59 -13.68
CA LEU A 173 8.04 -4.36 -12.46
C LEU A 173 9.10 -5.46 -12.28
N LEU A 174 9.41 -6.23 -13.32
CA LEU A 174 10.40 -7.31 -13.23
C LEU A 174 11.84 -6.84 -13.00
N ARG A 175 12.14 -5.53 -13.11
CA ARG A 175 13.45 -4.98 -12.72
C ARG A 175 13.66 -5.02 -11.20
N LEU A 176 12.60 -5.25 -10.43
CA LEU A 176 12.68 -5.44 -8.97
C LEU A 176 13.12 -6.85 -8.56
N LYS A 177 13.18 -7.80 -9.51
CA LYS A 177 13.57 -9.17 -9.23
C LYS A 177 14.95 -9.26 -8.60
N GLY A 178 15.05 -10.02 -7.50
CA GLY A 178 16.30 -10.19 -6.75
C GLY A 178 16.60 -9.05 -5.77
N THR A 179 15.70 -8.07 -5.59
CA THR A 179 15.82 -7.05 -4.53
C THR A 179 15.37 -7.59 -3.15
N GLY A 180 14.52 -8.62 -3.13
CA GLY A 180 13.98 -9.18 -1.90
C GLY A 180 12.61 -8.65 -1.49
N VAL A 181 11.95 -7.83 -2.34
CA VAL A 181 10.58 -7.37 -2.08
C VAL A 181 9.57 -8.51 -2.19
N ASN A 182 8.54 -8.50 -1.36
CA ASN A 182 7.46 -9.47 -1.37
C ASN A 182 6.37 -9.16 -2.41
N GLY A 183 6.41 -7.94 -2.98
CA GLY A 183 5.47 -7.50 -4.02
C GLY A 183 5.56 -6.01 -4.27
N VAL A 184 4.49 -5.44 -4.84
CA VAL A 184 4.44 -4.05 -5.28
C VAL A 184 3.18 -3.34 -4.81
N ALA A 185 3.30 -2.06 -4.45
CA ALA A 185 2.20 -1.16 -4.16
C ALA A 185 2.02 -0.17 -5.33
N LEU A 186 0.83 -0.12 -5.90
CA LEU A 186 0.54 0.56 -7.15
C LEU A 186 -0.65 1.52 -7.03
N VAL A 187 -0.54 2.68 -7.66
CA VAL A 187 -1.61 3.68 -7.78
C VAL A 187 -2.05 3.77 -9.24
N SER A 188 -1.35 4.57 -10.03
CA SER A 188 -1.72 4.90 -11.41
C SER A 188 -1.69 3.69 -12.35
N ALA A 189 -0.80 2.73 -12.14
CA ALA A 189 -0.74 1.52 -12.94
C ALA A 189 -2.01 0.66 -12.83
N ILE A 190 -2.73 0.75 -11.70
CA ILE A 190 -4.02 0.10 -11.51
C ILE A 190 -5.16 1.03 -11.91
N PHE A 191 -5.29 2.17 -11.23
CA PHE A 191 -6.47 3.02 -11.33
C PHE A 191 -6.51 3.92 -12.58
N GLY A 192 -5.37 4.07 -13.27
CA GLY A 192 -5.29 4.74 -14.57
C GLY A 192 -5.52 3.81 -15.77
N ALA A 193 -5.71 2.51 -15.57
CA ALA A 193 -5.95 1.55 -16.65
C ALA A 193 -7.38 1.66 -17.20
N GLU A 194 -7.55 1.43 -18.50
CA GLU A 194 -8.88 1.37 -19.15
C GLU A 194 -9.68 0.15 -18.65
N ASP A 195 -9.02 -0.99 -18.47
CA ASP A 195 -9.58 -2.22 -17.88
C ASP A 195 -8.77 -2.59 -16.64
N ILE A 196 -9.23 -2.09 -15.48
CA ILE A 196 -8.59 -2.30 -14.18
C ILE A 196 -8.50 -3.79 -13.83
N GLU A 197 -9.53 -4.58 -14.12
CA GLU A 197 -9.54 -6.00 -13.79
C GLU A 197 -8.51 -6.78 -14.61
N ALA A 198 -8.43 -6.52 -15.91
CA ALA A 198 -7.43 -7.16 -16.78
C ALA A 198 -6.00 -6.74 -16.41
N GLU A 199 -5.76 -5.44 -16.17
CA GLU A 199 -4.45 -4.92 -15.77
C GLU A 199 -3.99 -5.53 -14.43
N CYS A 200 -4.87 -5.66 -13.44
CA CYS A 200 -4.54 -6.29 -12.17
C CYS A 200 -4.17 -7.77 -12.32
N ARG A 201 -4.81 -8.52 -13.21
CA ARG A 201 -4.42 -9.91 -13.49
C ARG A 201 -3.02 -10.00 -14.07
N GLU A 202 -2.66 -9.13 -15.01
CA GLU A 202 -1.32 -9.07 -15.59
C GLU A 202 -0.27 -8.67 -14.55
N LEU A 203 -0.53 -7.60 -13.80
CA LEU A 203 0.36 -7.10 -12.74
C LEU A 203 0.59 -8.15 -11.64
N LYS A 204 -0.46 -8.90 -11.24
CA LYS A 204 -0.34 -9.97 -10.27
C LYS A 204 0.56 -11.09 -10.77
N ALA A 205 0.34 -11.56 -12.03
CA ALA A 205 1.16 -12.59 -12.64
C ALA A 205 2.64 -12.20 -12.76
N LEU A 206 2.94 -10.90 -12.94
CA LEU A 206 4.30 -10.38 -12.91
C LEU A 206 4.85 -10.31 -11.47
N ALA A 207 4.05 -9.83 -10.50
CA ALA A 207 4.47 -9.72 -9.12
C ALA A 207 4.76 -11.09 -8.47
N GLU A 208 4.10 -12.15 -8.92
CA GLU A 208 4.36 -13.54 -8.48
C GLU A 208 5.74 -14.08 -8.93
N GLN A 209 6.47 -13.35 -9.79
CA GLN A 209 7.80 -13.72 -10.27
C GLN A 209 8.95 -13.00 -9.53
N LEU A 210 8.66 -12.12 -8.55
CA LEU A 210 9.63 -11.35 -7.78
C LEU A 210 10.41 -12.16 -6.73
#